data_0080de8cf1c16a734ac682533436c021
#
_entry.id   0080de8cf1c16a734ac682533436c021
#
_cell.length_a   1.000
_cell.length_b   1.000
_cell.length_c   1.000
_cell.angle_alpha   90.00
_cell.angle_beta   90.00
_cell.angle_gamma   90.00
#
_symmetry.space_group_name_H-M   'P 1'
#
loop_
_entity.id
_entity.type
_entity.pdbx_description
1 polymer ?
#
loop_
_entity_poly.entity_id
_entity_poly.type
_entity_poly.pdbx_seq_one_letter_code
_entity_poly.pdbx_strand_id
1 'polypeptide(L)'
;MNRQPKLPAAARFVLSGTILTAALLFTAVPRIHAEDIDRCQRRIAHAEHELHEAIERHGRHSRQAEHERRELHEARERCWRERHRWWDEHEHRWRTERDWDEHDHDRY
;
A
#
# COMPACT_ATOMS: atom_id res chain seq x y z
N MET A 1 10.05 -57.42 -46.93
CA MET A 1 9.98 -56.81 -46.69
C MET A 1 9.74 -55.91 -45.91
N ASN A 2 9.69 -55.81 -45.75
CA ASN A 2 9.49 -54.91 -45.16
C ASN A 2 9.05 -54.24 -44.44
N ARG A 3 8.90 -53.88 -44.24
CA ARG A 3 8.56 -53.17 -43.75
C ARG A 3 8.16 -52.46 -42.90
N GLN A 4 8.02 -51.95 -42.61
CA GLN A 4 7.73 -51.17 -42.00
C GLN A 4 7.39 -50.48 -41.30
N PRO A 5 7.37 -50.36 -41.27
CA PRO A 5 7.02 -49.63 -40.76
C PRO A 5 6.64 -48.97 -40.09
N LYS A 6 6.48 -48.58 -39.90
CA LYS A 6 6.13 -47.89 -39.43
C LYS A 6 5.77 -47.15 -38.73
N LEU A 7 5.73 -46.91 -38.70
CA LEU A 7 5.47 -46.13 -38.18
C LEU A 7 5.08 -45.57 -37.43
N PRO A 8 4.85 -45.25 -37.36
CA PRO A 8 4.40 -44.74 -36.82
C PRO A 8 4.44 -43.97 -35.99
N ALA A 9 4.66 -43.90 -35.80
CA ALA A 9 4.74 -43.22 -35.17
C ALA A 9 4.41 -42.22 -34.90
N ALA A 10 4.26 -42.03 -35.07
CA ALA A 10 3.98 -41.10 -35.04
C ALA A 10 3.33 -40.51 -34.26
N ALA A 11 3.00 -40.57 -34.19
CA ALA A 11 2.31 -40.06 -33.62
C ALA A 11 2.39 -39.44 -32.59
N ARG A 12 2.32 -39.39 -32.31
CA ARG A 12 2.44 -38.96 -31.40
C ARG A 12 2.39 -37.85 -30.95
N PHE A 13 2.44 -37.54 -30.86
CA PHE A 13 2.49 -36.58 -30.45
C PHE A 13 1.87 -35.76 -30.00
N VAL A 14 1.66 -35.67 -30.13
CA VAL A 14 1.11 -34.98 -29.89
C VAL A 14 0.72 -34.33 -29.02
N LEU A 15 0.43 -34.33 -28.80
CA LEU A 15 -0.04 -33.83 -28.07
C LEU A 15 0.06 -32.94 -27.33
N SER A 16 0.12 -32.93 -27.26
CA SER A 16 0.36 -32.26 -26.63
C SER A 16 0.18 -31.13 -26.27
N GLY A 17 0.10 -30.75 -26.36
CA GLY A 17 0.05 -29.67 -26.13
C GLY A 17 -0.57 -28.95 -25.42
N THR A 18 -0.92 -28.77 -25.30
CA THR A 18 -1.63 -28.19 -24.73
C THR A 18 -1.55 -27.48 -23.73
N ILE A 19 -1.70 -27.29 -23.37
CA ILE A 19 -1.64 -26.68 -22.45
C ILE A 19 -1.67 -25.64 -21.98
N LEU A 20 -1.65 -25.40 -21.65
CA LEU A 20 -1.60 -24.62 -21.08
C LEU A 20 -1.71 -23.55 -20.74
N THR A 21 -2.00 -23.24 -20.70
CA THR A 21 -2.10 -22.12 -20.72
C THR A 21 -2.71 -21.45 -19.88
N ALA A 22 -3.25 -21.68 -19.35
CA ALA A 22 -3.90 -21.10 -18.53
C ALA A 22 -3.45 -20.12 -17.90
N ALA A 23 -3.32 -20.17 -17.18
CA ALA A 23 -2.79 -19.40 -16.42
C ALA A 23 -2.75 -18.18 -16.31
N LEU A 24 -2.73 -17.68 -16.80
CA LEU A 24 -2.46 -16.49 -16.73
C LEU A 24 -3.32 -15.58 -16.46
N LEU A 25 -4.10 -15.87 -15.69
CA LEU A 25 -4.94 -14.98 -15.40
C LEU A 25 -4.54 -14.29 -14.32
N PHE A 26 -3.51 -13.98 -14.16
CA PHE A 26 -3.19 -13.17 -13.22
C PHE A 26 -3.57 -11.93 -13.50
N THR A 27 -4.46 -11.67 -13.20
CA THR A 27 -5.02 -10.51 -13.04
C THR A 27 -4.23 -9.73 -12.25
N ALA A 28 -3.85 -8.84 -12.67
CA ALA A 28 -3.24 -7.86 -12.09
C ALA A 28 -4.05 -7.21 -11.16
N VAL A 29 -3.93 -7.58 -10.07
CA VAL A 29 -4.52 -6.88 -9.05
C VAL A 29 -3.84 -5.62 -8.94
N PRO A 30 -4.47 -4.65 -8.65
CA PRO A 30 -4.01 -3.36 -8.72
C PRO A 30 -2.91 -3.10 -7.79
N ARG A 31 -1.80 -3.12 -8.26
CA ARG A 31 -0.68 -2.62 -7.54
C ARG A 31 -0.86 -1.17 -7.22
N ILE A 32 -1.69 -0.51 -7.98
CA ILE A 32 -1.96 0.91 -7.78
C ILE A 32 -2.50 1.17 -6.38
N HIS A 33 -3.37 0.31 -5.90
CA HIS A 33 -3.93 0.52 -4.56
C HIS A 33 -2.91 0.29 -3.45
N ALA A 34 -2.03 -0.67 -3.62
CA ALA A 34 -1.01 -0.92 -2.62
C ALA A 34 -0.01 0.23 -2.55
N GLU A 35 0.39 0.77 -3.68
CA GLU A 35 1.32 1.89 -3.72
C GLU A 35 0.73 3.15 -3.11
N ASP A 36 -0.54 3.40 -3.34
CA ASP A 36 -1.23 4.57 -2.78
C ASP A 36 -1.41 4.43 -1.27
N ILE A 37 -1.69 3.23 -0.81
CA ILE A 37 -1.82 2.95 0.61
C ILE A 37 -0.47 3.17 1.28
N ASP A 38 0.60 2.62 0.71
CA ASP A 38 1.93 2.80 1.25
C ASP A 38 2.35 4.28 1.23
N ARG A 39 1.96 5.01 0.21
CA ARG A 39 2.29 6.42 0.11
C ARG A 39 1.59 7.22 1.21
N CYS A 40 0.33 6.93 1.46
CA CYS A 40 -0.42 7.58 2.54
C CYS A 40 0.21 7.27 3.90
N GLN A 41 0.52 6.01 4.14
CA GLN A 41 1.14 5.58 5.38
C GLN A 41 2.48 6.28 5.62
N ARG A 42 3.34 6.30 4.61
CA ARG A 42 4.64 6.95 4.71
C ARG A 42 4.52 8.46 4.94
N ARG A 43 3.55 9.08 4.29
CA ARG A 43 3.32 10.52 4.44
C ARG A 43 2.92 10.86 5.88
N ILE A 44 2.02 10.09 6.45
CA ILE A 44 1.59 10.31 7.83
C ILE A 44 2.72 9.99 8.81
N ALA A 45 3.41 8.88 8.62
CA ALA A 45 4.53 8.50 9.48
C ALA A 45 5.63 9.56 9.47
N HIS A 46 5.91 10.12 8.30
CA HIS A 46 6.90 11.19 8.18
C HIS A 46 6.44 12.46 8.92
N ALA A 47 5.19 12.85 8.74
CA ALA A 47 4.65 14.04 9.42
C ALA A 47 4.63 13.86 10.94
N GLU A 48 4.32 12.66 11.43
CA GLU A 48 4.39 12.35 12.85
C GLU A 48 5.82 12.47 13.39
N HIS A 49 6.77 11.96 12.64
CA HIS A 49 8.18 12.03 13.01
C HIS A 49 8.67 13.48 13.08
N GLU A 50 8.32 14.30 12.10
CA GLU A 50 8.71 15.69 12.07
C GLU A 50 8.08 16.49 13.24
N LEU A 51 6.84 16.19 13.55
CA LEU A 51 6.18 16.80 14.69
C LEU A 51 6.90 16.42 16.00
N HIS A 52 7.23 15.16 16.14
CA HIS A 52 7.91 14.68 17.32
C HIS A 52 9.26 15.37 17.52
N GLU A 53 10.04 15.48 16.45
CA GLU A 53 11.31 16.19 16.49
C GLU A 53 11.15 17.66 16.80
N ALA A 54 10.13 18.32 16.25
CA ALA A 54 9.88 19.73 16.50
C ALA A 54 9.54 19.96 17.99
N ILE A 55 8.76 19.07 18.57
CA ILE A 55 8.42 19.15 19.99
C ILE A 55 9.67 18.95 20.86
N GLU A 56 10.49 17.98 20.51
CA GLU A 56 11.72 17.72 21.26
C GLU A 56 12.72 18.85 21.20
N ARG A 57 12.87 19.45 20.04
CA ARG A 57 13.87 20.51 19.81
C ARG A 57 13.41 21.89 20.22
N HIS A 58 12.15 22.19 20.03
CA HIS A 58 11.64 23.54 20.17
C HIS A 58 10.53 23.70 21.20
N GLY A 59 9.99 22.58 21.68
CA GLY A 59 8.91 22.60 22.65
C GLY A 59 7.53 22.42 22.02
N ARG A 60 6.63 21.91 22.85
CA ARG A 60 5.28 21.56 22.44
C ARG A 60 4.49 22.76 21.89
N HIS A 61 4.73 23.93 22.42
CA HIS A 61 4.00 25.14 22.01
C HIS A 61 4.78 26.06 21.09
N SER A 62 5.85 25.55 20.47
CA SER A 62 6.65 26.31 19.54
C SER A 62 5.95 26.51 18.20
N ARG A 63 6.43 27.49 17.43
CA ARG A 63 5.93 27.68 16.07
C ARG A 63 6.24 26.49 15.18
N GLN A 64 7.39 25.88 15.42
CA GLN A 64 7.81 24.72 14.66
C GLN A 64 6.86 23.55 14.89
N ALA A 65 6.53 23.27 16.13
CA ALA A 65 5.58 22.20 16.45
C ALA A 65 4.20 22.52 15.87
N GLU A 66 3.77 23.76 15.90
CA GLU A 66 2.50 24.16 15.34
C GLU A 66 2.47 23.98 13.82
N HIS A 67 3.57 24.29 13.16
CA HIS A 67 3.71 24.06 11.73
C HIS A 67 3.58 22.58 11.41
N GLU A 68 4.29 21.75 12.15
CA GLU A 68 4.24 20.29 11.91
C GLU A 68 2.89 19.68 12.24
N ARG A 69 2.16 20.23 13.21
CA ARG A 69 0.78 19.79 13.47
C ARG A 69 -0.11 20.03 12.24
N ARG A 70 0.06 21.19 11.60
CA ARG A 70 -0.71 21.48 10.39
C ARG A 70 -0.34 20.53 9.25
N GLU A 71 0.95 20.23 9.11
CA GLU A 71 1.40 19.30 8.09
C GLU A 71 0.83 17.90 8.32
N LEU A 72 0.79 17.46 9.58
CA LEU A 72 0.21 16.18 9.94
C LEU A 72 -1.30 16.15 9.65
N HIS A 73 -1.99 17.21 10.03
CA HIS A 73 -3.41 17.35 9.75
C HIS A 73 -3.69 17.27 8.24
N GLU A 74 -2.92 17.99 7.44
CA GLU A 74 -3.06 17.95 6.00
C GLU A 74 -2.76 16.57 5.40
N ALA A 75 -1.78 15.87 5.94
CA ALA A 75 -1.46 14.52 5.50
C ALA A 75 -2.64 13.57 5.74
N ARG A 76 -3.25 13.64 6.91
CA ARG A 76 -4.42 12.83 7.26
C ARG A 76 -5.64 13.19 6.41
N GLU A 77 -5.87 14.49 6.21
CA GLU A 77 -6.96 14.96 5.34
C GLU A 77 -6.80 14.46 3.92
N ARG A 78 -5.57 14.48 3.41
CA ARG A 78 -5.32 14.00 2.05
C ARG A 78 -5.58 12.50 1.94
N CYS A 79 -5.13 11.72 2.90
CA CYS A 79 -5.42 10.29 2.94
C CYS A 79 -6.91 10.03 2.98
N TRP A 80 -7.62 10.78 3.80
CA TRP A 80 -9.07 10.64 3.91
C TRP A 80 -9.79 10.94 2.60
N ARG A 81 -9.40 12.03 1.92
CA ARG A 81 -10.02 12.38 0.64
C ARG A 81 -9.77 11.34 -0.43
N GLU A 82 -8.58 10.74 -0.42
CA GLU A 82 -8.21 9.76 -1.43
C GLU A 82 -8.77 8.37 -1.15
N ARG A 83 -8.87 7.98 0.12
CA ARG A 83 -9.16 6.59 0.50
C ARG A 83 -10.28 6.39 1.50
N HIS A 84 -10.84 7.44 2.07
CA HIS A 84 -11.81 7.39 3.15
C HIS A 84 -11.28 6.61 4.36
N ARG A 85 -10.00 6.72 4.59
CA ARG A 85 -9.31 6.16 5.76
C ARG A 85 -7.96 6.84 5.93
N TRP A 86 -7.41 6.71 7.10
CA TRP A 86 -6.12 7.30 7.41
C TRP A 86 -5.30 6.32 8.26
N TRP A 87 -3.99 6.51 8.24
CA TRP A 87 -3.08 5.65 8.99
C TRP A 87 -2.86 6.20 10.39
N ASP A 88 -3.11 5.37 11.43
CA ASP A 88 -2.80 5.71 12.80
C ASP A 88 -1.44 5.14 13.14
N GLU A 89 -0.42 6.00 13.16
CA GLU A 89 0.95 5.60 13.40
C GLU A 89 1.17 5.08 14.83
N HIS A 90 0.41 5.55 15.80
CA HIS A 90 0.54 5.09 17.16
C HIS A 90 0.02 3.68 17.37
N GLU A 91 -1.09 3.36 16.73
CA GLU A 91 -1.69 2.04 16.87
C GLU A 91 -1.34 1.10 15.73
N HIS A 92 -0.59 1.58 14.74
CA HIS A 92 -0.19 0.82 13.56
C HIS A 92 -1.38 0.15 12.88
N ARG A 93 -2.41 0.92 12.65
CA ARG A 93 -3.59 0.41 11.96
C ARG A 93 -4.28 1.48 11.12
N TRP A 94 -5.06 1.02 10.16
CA TRP A 94 -5.90 1.90 9.38
C TRP A 94 -7.19 2.19 10.12
N ARG A 95 -7.58 3.46 10.10
CA ARG A 95 -8.83 3.89 10.70
C ARG A 95 -9.77 4.40 9.63
N THR A 96 -11.06 4.15 9.83
CA THR A 96 -12.10 4.60 8.91
C THR A 96 -12.94 5.73 9.50
N GLU A 97 -12.64 6.14 10.72
CA GLU A 97 -13.35 7.24 11.36
C GLU A 97 -12.52 8.50 11.30
N ARG A 98 -13.14 9.62 11.02
CA ARG A 98 -12.43 10.88 10.89
C ARG A 98 -12.34 11.54 12.26
N ASP A 99 -11.59 10.95 13.14
CA ASP A 99 -11.50 11.36 14.53
C ASP A 99 -10.08 11.70 14.99
N TRP A 100 -9.17 11.98 14.08
CA TRP A 100 -7.78 12.23 14.44
C TRP A 100 -7.60 13.47 15.30
N ASP A 101 -8.44 14.49 15.15
CA ASP A 101 -8.33 15.70 15.94
C ASP A 101 -8.59 15.43 17.43
N GLU A 102 -9.48 14.51 17.75
CA GLU A 102 -9.78 14.16 19.12
C GLU A 102 -8.61 13.43 19.78
N HIS A 103 -7.96 12.55 19.03
CA HIS A 103 -6.82 11.80 19.53
C HIS A 103 -5.57 12.67 19.70
N ASP A 104 -5.41 13.69 18.88
CA ASP A 104 -4.24 14.55 18.94
C ASP A 104 -4.20 15.39 20.19
N HIS A 105 -5.33 15.76 20.75
CA HIS A 105 -5.37 16.54 21.98
C HIS A 105 -4.75 15.80 23.15
N ASP A 106 -4.85 14.50 23.17
CA ASP A 106 -4.30 13.70 24.26
C ASP A 106 -2.82 13.36 24.05
N ARG A 107 -2.34 13.45 22.82
CA ARG A 107 -0.98 13.02 22.49
C ARG A 107 0.01 14.17 22.34
N TYR A 108 -0.45 15.28 21.89
CA TYR A 108 0.38 16.44 21.59
C TYR A 108 -0.14 17.69 22.25
#